data_51436cfa4c9de143c1b786ee384d0fa3
#
_entry.id   51436cfa4c9de143c1b786ee384d0fa3
#
_cell.length_a   1.000
_cell.length_b   1.000
_cell.length_c   1.000
_cell.angle_alpha   90.00
_cell.angle_beta   90.00
_cell.angle_gamma   90.00
#
_symmetry.space_group_name_H-M   'P 1'
#
loop_
_entity.id
_entity.type
_entity.pdbx_description
1 polymer ?
#
loop_
_entity_poly.entity_id
_entity_poly.type
_entity_poly.pdbx_seq_one_letter_code
_entity_poly.pdbx_strand_id
1 'polypeptide(L)'
;MNKKQKVILSLLQEIDEICRRNKIEYYLSPRLTLCAVEGHPFPQNPMFGVVLMKTADMERFRLAVDEDPREKRALESMKSHRWFSGFYLRYTNTDTLCLNLDNTRDYAFPGIGVSIFPLRTPVGSAAADHRFSRDENAWTELCHINYAERNFKSRVNRTIMRMQCLITGRQGQAAHLLSLIHISEPTRRTPIS
;
A
#
# COMPACT_ATOMS: atom_id res chain seq x y z
N MET A 1 21.31 -14.90 -6.02
CA MET A 1 19.93 -14.35 -6.09
C MET A 1 19.09 -15.19 -7.02
N ASN A 2 17.87 -15.57 -6.58
CA ASN A 2 16.91 -16.28 -7.42
C ASN A 2 16.14 -15.31 -8.37
N LYS A 3 15.34 -15.88 -9.30
CA LYS A 3 14.59 -15.05 -10.28
C LYS A 3 13.67 -14.03 -9.64
N LYS A 4 12.97 -14.41 -8.54
CA LYS A 4 12.06 -13.51 -7.81
C LYS A 4 12.80 -12.32 -7.18
N GLN A 5 13.93 -12.58 -6.55
CA GLN A 5 14.77 -11.54 -5.95
C GLN A 5 15.29 -10.55 -7.00
N LYS A 6 15.68 -11.03 -8.19
CA LYS A 6 16.13 -10.15 -9.29
C LYS A 6 15.01 -9.21 -9.75
N VAL A 7 13.77 -9.72 -9.87
CA VAL A 7 12.60 -8.90 -10.24
C VAL A 7 12.32 -7.83 -9.18
N ILE A 8 12.32 -8.20 -7.88
CA ILE A 8 12.09 -7.22 -6.80
C ILE A 8 13.19 -6.16 -6.79
N LEU A 9 14.45 -6.55 -6.97
CA LEU A 9 15.57 -5.60 -7.02
C LEU A 9 15.43 -4.64 -8.20
N SER A 10 15.05 -5.14 -9.38
CA SER A 10 14.78 -4.29 -10.54
C SER A 10 13.67 -3.27 -10.26
N LEU A 11 12.57 -3.71 -9.64
CA LEU A 11 11.47 -2.81 -9.26
C LEU A 11 11.91 -1.77 -8.21
N LEU A 12 12.74 -2.14 -7.24
CA LEU A 12 13.28 -1.20 -6.25
C LEU A 12 14.21 -0.17 -6.91
N GLN A 13 15.03 -0.59 -7.88
CA GLN A 13 15.88 0.32 -8.65
C GLN A 13 15.05 1.31 -9.48
N GLU A 14 13.97 0.84 -10.10
CA GLU A 14 13.05 1.69 -10.85
C GLU A 14 12.32 2.70 -9.94
N ILE A 15 11.90 2.26 -8.75
CA ILE A 15 11.30 3.15 -7.74
C ILE A 15 12.32 4.21 -7.30
N ASP A 16 13.57 3.83 -7.03
CA ASP A 16 14.64 4.77 -6.68
C ASP A 16 14.86 5.81 -7.78
N GLU A 17 14.92 5.37 -9.04
CA GLU A 17 15.09 6.25 -10.19
C GLU A 17 13.93 7.26 -10.33
N ILE A 18 12.66 6.80 -10.22
CA ILE A 18 11.49 7.67 -10.25
C ILE A 18 11.53 8.67 -9.10
N CYS A 19 11.84 8.20 -7.89
CA CYS A 19 11.91 9.03 -6.70
C CYS A 19 13.00 10.11 -6.80
N ARG A 20 14.21 9.75 -7.25
CA ARG A 20 15.30 10.72 -7.44
C ARG A 20 14.97 11.77 -8.47
N ARG A 21 14.41 11.36 -9.62
CA ARG A 21 14.03 12.28 -10.71
C ARG A 21 12.98 13.31 -10.22
N ASN A 22 12.05 12.88 -9.39
CA ASN A 22 10.92 13.70 -8.92
C ASN A 22 11.14 14.29 -7.52
N LYS A 23 12.32 14.13 -6.91
CA LYS A 23 12.66 14.61 -5.56
C LYS A 23 11.64 14.10 -4.50
N ILE A 24 11.30 12.80 -4.57
CA ILE A 24 10.40 12.11 -3.68
C ILE A 24 11.23 11.40 -2.60
N GLU A 25 10.89 11.60 -1.33
CA GLU A 25 11.53 10.88 -0.24
C GLU A 25 10.87 9.51 -0.03
N TYR A 26 11.70 8.47 0.07
CA TYR A 26 11.25 7.13 0.44
C TYR A 26 12.25 6.46 1.38
N TYR A 27 11.80 5.44 2.07
CA TYR A 27 12.58 4.67 3.02
C TYR A 27 12.40 3.18 2.73
N LEU A 28 13.48 2.41 2.89
CA LEU A 28 13.37 0.95 2.87
C LEU A 28 12.67 0.46 4.14
N SER A 29 11.92 -0.63 4.02
CA SER A 29 11.37 -1.27 5.22
C SER A 29 12.50 -1.70 6.16
N PRO A 30 12.25 -1.77 7.48
CA PRO A 30 13.28 -2.15 8.46
C PRO A 30 14.01 -3.45 8.10
N ARG A 31 13.30 -4.42 7.54
CA ARG A 31 13.89 -5.69 7.12
C ARG A 31 14.81 -5.55 5.91
N LEU A 32 14.47 -4.74 4.94
CA LEU A 32 15.36 -4.47 3.79
C LEU A 32 16.58 -3.66 4.21
N THR A 33 16.38 -2.69 5.11
CA THR A 33 17.47 -1.89 5.69
C THR A 33 18.45 -2.78 6.44
N LEU A 34 17.94 -3.69 7.27
CA LEU A 34 18.79 -4.63 8.03
C LEU A 34 19.60 -5.51 7.08
N CYS A 35 18.97 -6.08 6.02
CA CYS A 35 19.68 -6.86 5.02
C CYS A 35 20.78 -6.05 4.32
N ALA A 36 20.53 -4.78 4.02
CA ALA A 36 21.50 -3.92 3.35
C ALA A 36 22.69 -3.55 4.27
N VAL A 37 22.43 -3.28 5.56
CA VAL A 37 23.45 -2.87 6.54
C VAL A 37 24.30 -4.05 6.98
N GLU A 38 23.69 -5.20 7.26
CA GLU A 38 24.38 -6.40 7.78
C GLU A 38 24.96 -7.29 6.67
N GLY A 39 24.76 -6.92 5.39
CA GLY A 39 25.23 -7.72 4.26
C GLY A 39 24.51 -9.06 4.12
N HIS A 40 23.35 -9.22 4.76
CA HIS A 40 22.56 -10.44 4.63
C HIS A 40 21.99 -10.60 3.21
N PRO A 41 21.79 -11.84 2.74
CA PRO A 41 21.18 -12.07 1.44
C PRO A 41 19.78 -11.47 1.39
N PHE A 42 19.43 -10.88 0.25
CA PHE A 42 18.12 -10.31 0.00
C PHE A 42 17.03 -11.34 0.29
N PRO A 43 15.92 -10.95 0.96
CA PRO A 43 14.88 -11.88 1.38
C PRO A 43 14.33 -12.72 0.21
N GLN A 44 14.16 -14.03 0.42
CA GLN A 44 13.68 -14.94 -0.62
C GLN A 44 12.18 -14.78 -0.94
N ASN A 45 11.40 -14.34 0.05
CA ASN A 45 9.96 -14.18 -0.11
C ASN A 45 9.65 -12.85 -0.83
N PRO A 46 8.91 -12.89 -1.97
CA PRO A 46 8.55 -11.70 -2.74
C PRO A 46 7.69 -10.69 -1.97
N MET A 47 7.03 -11.07 -0.87
CA MET A 47 6.28 -10.15 -0.02
C MET A 47 7.16 -9.16 0.76
N PHE A 48 8.48 -9.28 0.70
CA PHE A 48 9.41 -8.38 1.41
C PHE A 48 9.93 -7.21 0.57
N GLY A 49 9.50 -7.08 -0.67
CA GLY A 49 9.70 -5.85 -1.43
C GLY A 49 8.77 -4.76 -0.88
N VAL A 50 9.21 -4.07 0.17
CA VAL A 50 8.41 -3.03 0.84
C VAL A 50 9.24 -1.76 0.99
N VAL A 51 8.68 -0.64 0.56
CA VAL A 51 9.18 0.69 0.82
C VAL A 51 8.13 1.52 1.57
N LEU A 52 8.58 2.57 2.23
CA LEU A 52 7.75 3.45 3.01
C LEU A 52 7.87 4.86 2.43
N MET A 53 6.75 5.57 2.27
CA MET A 53 6.71 6.94 1.81
C MET A 53 5.76 7.77 2.67
N LYS A 54 6.01 9.06 2.82
CA LYS A 54 5.00 9.99 3.36
C LYS A 54 3.79 10.01 2.41
N THR A 55 2.60 10.21 2.93
CA THR A 55 1.37 10.16 2.12
C THR A 55 1.39 11.16 0.96
N ALA A 56 1.91 12.37 1.18
CA ALA A 56 2.08 13.37 0.13
C ALA A 56 3.05 12.90 -0.98
N ASP A 57 4.13 12.21 -0.60
CA ASP A 57 5.11 11.67 -1.52
C ASP A 57 4.57 10.45 -2.29
N MET A 58 3.68 9.65 -1.68
CA MET A 58 2.99 8.58 -2.39
C MET A 58 2.11 9.09 -3.55
N GLU A 59 1.39 10.21 -3.33
CA GLU A 59 0.58 10.79 -4.41
C GLU A 59 1.46 11.38 -5.51
N ARG A 60 2.59 12.03 -5.16
CA ARG A 60 3.58 12.49 -6.14
C ARG A 60 4.20 11.33 -6.93
N PHE A 61 4.49 10.21 -6.25
CA PHE A 61 4.97 8.99 -6.89
C PHE A 61 3.93 8.43 -7.87
N ARG A 62 2.66 8.37 -7.47
CA ARG A 62 1.57 7.92 -8.34
C ARG A 62 1.48 8.77 -9.61
N LEU A 63 1.49 10.10 -9.47
CA LEU A 63 1.47 11.02 -10.60
C LEU A 63 2.69 10.83 -11.51
N ALA A 64 3.88 10.69 -10.95
CA ALA A 64 5.11 10.46 -11.72
C ALA A 64 5.08 9.15 -12.52
N VAL A 65 4.46 8.10 -11.99
CA VAL A 65 4.28 6.84 -12.73
C VAL A 65 3.22 6.97 -13.81
N ASP A 66 2.15 7.74 -13.57
CA ASP A 66 1.09 8.00 -14.56
C ASP A 66 1.62 8.87 -15.73
N GLU A 67 2.55 9.81 -15.47
CA GLU A 67 3.16 10.69 -16.49
C GLU A 67 4.22 9.97 -17.34
N ASP A 68 4.95 9.02 -16.76
CA ASP A 68 5.99 8.23 -17.47
C ASP A 68 5.73 6.72 -17.31
N PRO A 69 4.66 6.20 -17.95
CA PRO A 69 4.28 4.80 -17.83
C PRO A 69 5.33 3.89 -18.47
N ARG A 70 5.89 2.98 -17.69
CA ARG A 70 6.86 2.01 -18.15
C ARG A 70 6.19 0.77 -18.71
N GLU A 71 6.73 0.24 -19.81
CA GLU A 71 6.24 -1.00 -20.38
C GLU A 71 6.31 -2.15 -19.34
N LYS A 72 5.26 -2.96 -19.29
CA LYS A 72 5.15 -4.13 -18.41
C LYS A 72 5.18 -3.77 -16.91
N ARG A 73 4.76 -2.58 -16.57
CA ARG A 73 4.60 -2.09 -15.21
C ARG A 73 3.16 -1.66 -14.96
N ALA A 74 2.70 -1.89 -13.74
CA ALA A 74 1.41 -1.42 -13.29
C ALA A 74 1.53 -0.88 -11.87
N LEU A 75 0.81 0.21 -11.58
CA LEU A 75 0.64 0.75 -10.25
C LEU A 75 -0.80 0.51 -9.79
N GLU A 76 -0.96 -0.26 -8.73
CA GLU A 76 -2.25 -0.63 -8.18
C GLU A 76 -2.50 0.06 -6.85
N SER A 77 -3.75 0.40 -6.61
CA SER A 77 -4.23 1.02 -5.38
C SER A 77 -5.71 0.75 -5.17
N MET A 78 -6.28 1.15 -4.05
CA MET A 78 -7.74 1.13 -3.82
C MET A 78 -8.51 1.96 -4.85
N LYS A 79 -7.89 2.98 -5.46
CA LYS A 79 -8.51 3.81 -6.50
C LYS A 79 -8.55 3.10 -7.84
N SER A 80 -7.52 2.31 -8.17
CA SER A 80 -7.39 1.65 -9.48
C SER A 80 -8.05 0.26 -9.52
N HIS A 81 -8.14 -0.42 -8.38
CA HIS A 81 -8.66 -1.78 -8.33
C HIS A 81 -9.69 -1.98 -7.22
N ARG A 82 -10.91 -2.38 -7.60
CA ARG A 82 -12.09 -2.51 -6.72
C ARG A 82 -11.87 -3.42 -5.49
N TRP A 83 -11.06 -4.45 -5.62
CA TRP A 83 -10.86 -5.47 -4.60
C TRP A 83 -9.52 -5.31 -3.87
N PHE A 84 -8.78 -4.24 -4.15
CA PHE A 84 -7.53 -3.97 -3.47
C PHE A 84 -7.77 -3.73 -1.99
N SER A 85 -7.16 -4.57 -1.16
CA SER A 85 -7.49 -4.65 0.27
C SER A 85 -6.68 -3.69 1.14
N GLY A 86 -5.61 -3.10 0.60
CA GLY A 86 -4.65 -2.33 1.39
C GLY A 86 -4.67 -0.83 1.14
N PHE A 87 -4.22 -0.07 2.16
CA PHE A 87 -4.01 1.38 2.09
C PHE A 87 -2.59 1.72 1.62
N TYR A 88 -2.10 1.02 0.62
CA TYR A 88 -0.77 1.17 0.05
C TYR A 88 -0.86 1.22 -1.48
N LEU A 89 0.24 1.58 -2.13
CA LEU A 89 0.41 1.40 -3.56
C LEU A 89 1.19 0.12 -3.82
N ARG A 90 0.96 -0.52 -4.95
CA ARG A 90 1.72 -1.68 -5.36
C ARG A 90 2.26 -1.47 -6.78
N TYR A 91 3.58 -1.39 -6.90
CA TYR A 91 4.27 -1.28 -8.18
C TYR A 91 4.70 -2.68 -8.64
N THR A 92 4.17 -3.13 -9.77
CA THR A 92 4.17 -4.55 -10.17
C THR A 92 4.78 -4.74 -11.55
N ASN A 93 5.51 -5.85 -11.71
CA ASN A 93 5.93 -6.36 -13.01
C ASN A 93 4.84 -7.28 -13.57
N THR A 94 4.18 -6.85 -14.66
CA THR A 94 3.06 -7.57 -15.28
C THR A 94 3.48 -8.79 -16.12
N ASP A 95 4.77 -8.92 -16.43
CA ASP A 95 5.31 -10.13 -17.11
C ASP A 95 5.53 -11.31 -16.15
N THR A 96 5.25 -11.14 -14.89
CA THR A 96 5.43 -12.18 -13.89
C THR A 96 4.10 -12.61 -13.30
N LEU A 97 4.03 -13.83 -12.79
CA LEU A 97 2.87 -14.35 -12.08
C LEU A 97 3.27 -14.74 -10.66
N CYS A 98 2.58 -14.15 -9.68
CA CYS A 98 2.73 -14.47 -8.26
C CYS A 98 1.34 -14.44 -7.61
N LEU A 99 0.65 -15.56 -7.62
CA LEU A 99 -0.69 -15.67 -7.06
C LEU A 99 -0.63 -15.76 -5.54
N ASN A 100 -1.48 -14.97 -4.89
CA ASN A 100 -1.84 -15.18 -3.50
C ASN A 100 -3.03 -16.15 -3.47
N LEU A 101 -2.81 -17.37 -2.99
CA LEU A 101 -3.85 -18.39 -2.95
C LEU A 101 -4.95 -18.08 -1.93
N ASP A 102 -4.64 -17.29 -0.91
CA ASP A 102 -5.62 -16.88 0.12
C ASP A 102 -6.59 -15.83 -0.41
N ASN A 103 -6.14 -15.00 -1.37
CA ASN A 103 -6.99 -13.99 -1.99
C ASN A 103 -6.57 -13.69 -3.43
N THR A 104 -7.20 -14.37 -4.37
CA THR A 104 -6.91 -14.23 -5.80
C THR A 104 -7.48 -12.95 -6.43
N ARG A 105 -8.30 -12.19 -5.68
CA ARG A 105 -8.93 -10.94 -6.17
C ARG A 105 -8.22 -9.67 -5.73
N ASP A 106 -7.18 -9.78 -4.89
CA ASP A 106 -6.48 -8.60 -4.34
C ASP A 106 -5.89 -7.71 -5.42
N TYR A 107 -5.45 -8.29 -6.52
CA TYR A 107 -4.71 -7.57 -7.55
C TYR A 107 -5.30 -7.78 -8.94
N ALA A 108 -5.38 -6.69 -9.72
CA ALA A 108 -5.69 -6.76 -11.14
C ALA A 108 -4.52 -7.37 -11.93
N PHE A 109 -3.30 -7.13 -11.47
CA PHE A 109 -2.07 -7.66 -12.07
C PHE A 109 -1.34 -8.55 -11.07
N PRO A 110 -1.60 -9.87 -11.06
CA PRO A 110 -1.02 -10.79 -10.08
C PRO A 110 0.46 -11.13 -10.36
N GLY A 111 1.26 -10.10 -10.58
CA GLY A 111 2.71 -10.20 -10.78
C GLY A 111 3.50 -10.04 -9.49
N ILE A 112 4.82 -10.16 -9.58
CA ILE A 112 5.73 -9.78 -8.50
C ILE A 112 5.74 -8.25 -8.39
N GLY A 113 5.50 -7.72 -7.20
CA GLY A 113 5.43 -6.29 -6.96
C GLY A 113 6.14 -5.85 -5.68
N VAL A 114 6.41 -4.56 -5.60
CA VAL A 114 6.88 -3.85 -4.41
C VAL A 114 5.71 -3.08 -3.83
N SER A 115 5.47 -3.27 -2.55
CA SER A 115 4.42 -2.56 -1.81
C SER A 115 4.98 -1.26 -1.23
N ILE A 116 4.27 -0.17 -1.41
CA ILE A 116 4.65 1.17 -0.96
C ILE A 116 3.65 1.58 0.12
N PHE A 117 4.06 1.50 1.38
CA PHE A 117 3.19 1.79 2.52
C PHE A 117 3.32 3.26 2.96
N PRO A 118 2.21 3.88 3.41
CA PRO A 118 2.24 5.22 3.95
C PRO A 118 2.97 5.25 5.30
N LEU A 119 3.90 6.20 5.45
CA LEU A 119 4.40 6.65 6.75
C LEU A 119 3.37 7.62 7.32
N ARG A 120 2.72 7.25 8.39
CA ARG A 120 1.73 8.08 9.08
C ARG A 120 2.30 8.64 10.37
N THR A 121 2.00 9.89 10.63
CA THR A 121 2.15 10.45 11.97
C THR A 121 0.91 10.07 12.79
N PRO A 122 1.05 9.62 14.04
CA PRO A 122 -0.10 9.37 14.92
C PRO A 122 -1.03 10.59 15.00
N VAL A 123 -2.33 10.38 14.92
CA VAL A 123 -3.36 11.44 14.86
C VAL A 123 -3.60 12.04 16.26
N GLY A 124 -2.59 12.42 16.97
CA GLY A 124 -2.71 13.21 18.23
C GLY A 124 -3.52 12.58 19.38
N SER A 125 -4.39 11.59 19.12
CA SER A 125 -5.09 10.84 20.15
C SER A 125 -5.11 9.34 19.88
N ALA A 126 -4.82 8.53 20.89
CA ALA A 126 -4.86 7.07 20.81
C ALA A 126 -6.24 6.54 20.37
N ALA A 127 -7.33 7.26 20.67
CA ALA A 127 -8.68 6.90 20.27
C ALA A 127 -8.89 7.03 18.74
N ALA A 128 -8.32 8.04 18.10
CA ALA A 128 -8.41 8.25 16.65
C ALA A 128 -7.60 7.18 15.90
N ASP A 129 -6.39 6.88 16.37
CA ASP A 129 -5.56 5.82 15.80
C ASP A 129 -6.23 4.45 15.92
N HIS A 130 -6.86 4.16 17.04
CA HIS A 130 -7.61 2.92 17.25
C HIS A 130 -8.82 2.80 16.32
N ARG A 131 -9.56 3.90 16.10
CA ARG A 131 -10.69 3.93 15.16
C ARG A 131 -10.21 3.66 13.74
N PHE A 132 -9.15 4.33 13.30
CA PHE A 132 -8.59 4.12 11.97
C PHE A 132 -8.13 2.68 11.77
N SER A 133 -7.38 2.11 12.71
CA SER A 133 -6.91 0.71 12.62
C SER A 133 -8.08 -0.28 12.57
N ARG A 134 -9.16 -0.01 13.32
CA ARG A 134 -10.38 -0.82 13.27
C ARG A 134 -11.03 -0.78 11.88
N ASP A 135 -11.15 0.42 11.30
CA ASP A 135 -11.80 0.61 10.01
C ASP A 135 -10.94 0.05 8.85
N GLU A 136 -9.62 0.18 8.95
CA GLU A 136 -8.65 -0.46 8.05
C GLU A 136 -8.78 -1.99 8.07
N ASN A 137 -8.83 -2.59 9.26
CA ASN A 137 -9.01 -4.03 9.41
C ASN A 137 -10.37 -4.49 8.84
N ALA A 138 -11.45 -3.76 9.12
CA ALA A 138 -12.78 -4.09 8.61
C ALA A 138 -12.84 -4.00 7.07
N TRP A 139 -12.15 -3.03 6.46
CA TRP A 139 -12.03 -2.92 5.02
C TRP A 139 -11.25 -4.10 4.43
N THR A 140 -10.10 -4.43 5.01
CA THR A 140 -9.28 -5.57 4.59
C THR A 140 -10.08 -6.87 4.64
N GLU A 141 -10.80 -7.11 5.75
CA GLU A 141 -11.68 -8.26 5.91
C GLU A 141 -12.81 -8.30 4.86
N LEU A 142 -13.36 -7.13 4.50
CA LEU A 142 -14.40 -7.05 3.48
C LEU A 142 -13.88 -7.40 2.08
N CYS A 143 -12.62 -7.06 1.79
CA CYS A 143 -11.98 -7.33 0.51
C CYS A 143 -11.56 -8.79 0.35
N HIS A 144 -11.17 -9.46 1.41
CA HIS A 144 -10.73 -10.85 1.36
C HIS A 144 -11.89 -11.83 1.15
N ILE A 145 -11.71 -12.78 0.21
CA ILE A 145 -12.75 -13.78 -0.11
C ILE A 145 -12.82 -14.88 0.94
N ASN A 146 -11.65 -15.36 1.37
CA ASN A 146 -11.49 -16.52 2.23
C ASN A 146 -11.16 -16.15 3.68
N TYR A 147 -11.52 -14.93 4.08
CA TYR A 147 -11.26 -14.49 5.44
C TYR A 147 -12.13 -15.25 6.45
N ALA A 148 -11.49 -16.12 7.22
CA ALA A 148 -12.15 -16.81 8.32
C ALA A 148 -12.42 -15.83 9.47
N GLU A 149 -13.69 -15.62 9.78
CA GLU A 149 -14.10 -14.75 10.88
C GLU A 149 -13.65 -15.33 12.21
N ARG A 150 -12.66 -14.71 12.84
CA ARG A 150 -12.05 -15.22 14.08
C ARG A 150 -12.84 -14.87 15.33
N ASN A 151 -13.62 -13.79 15.32
CA ASN A 151 -14.36 -13.34 16.50
C ASN A 151 -15.60 -12.50 16.16
N PHE A 152 -16.49 -12.34 17.16
CA PHE A 152 -17.74 -11.59 17.02
C PHE A 152 -17.52 -10.10 16.65
N LYS A 153 -16.49 -9.44 17.22
CA LYS A 153 -16.20 -8.02 16.91
C LYS A 153 -15.84 -7.83 15.44
N SER A 154 -15.08 -8.74 14.87
CA SER A 154 -14.70 -8.74 13.44
C SER A 154 -15.97 -8.83 12.57
N ARG A 155 -16.91 -9.72 12.89
CA ARG A 155 -18.19 -9.87 12.18
C ARG A 155 -19.01 -8.60 12.20
N VAL A 156 -19.14 -7.96 13.36
CA VAL A 156 -19.89 -6.70 13.52
C VAL A 156 -19.26 -5.58 12.72
N ASN A 157 -17.95 -5.36 12.85
CA ASN A 157 -17.23 -4.31 12.11
C ASN A 157 -17.35 -4.49 10.60
N ARG A 158 -17.22 -5.72 10.10
CA ARG A 158 -17.41 -6.04 8.69
C ARG A 158 -18.83 -5.77 8.21
N THR A 159 -19.82 -6.08 9.02
CA THR A 159 -21.23 -5.80 8.70
C THR A 159 -21.48 -4.29 8.62
N ILE A 160 -20.97 -3.52 9.57
CA ILE A 160 -21.04 -2.04 9.54
C ILE A 160 -20.37 -1.50 8.27
N MET A 161 -19.17 -1.97 7.94
CA MET A 161 -18.46 -1.57 6.73
C MET A 161 -19.24 -1.91 5.45
N ARG A 162 -19.89 -3.08 5.40
CA ARG A 162 -20.78 -3.44 4.29
C ARG A 162 -21.95 -2.47 4.16
N MET A 163 -22.59 -2.10 5.25
CA MET A 163 -23.69 -1.13 5.25
C MET A 163 -23.22 0.25 4.79
N GLN A 164 -22.06 0.71 5.26
CA GLN A 164 -21.46 1.95 4.78
C GLN A 164 -21.18 1.91 3.28
N CYS A 165 -20.64 0.79 2.76
CA CYS A 165 -20.41 0.61 1.33
C CYS A 165 -21.72 0.58 0.50
N LEU A 166 -22.84 0.16 1.08
CA LEU A 166 -24.15 0.22 0.40
C LEU A 166 -24.67 1.67 0.28
N ILE A 167 -24.38 2.51 1.27
CA ILE A 167 -24.84 3.90 1.31
C ILE A 167 -23.95 4.79 0.43
N THR A 168 -22.62 4.71 0.58
CA THR A 168 -21.65 5.60 -0.06
C THR A 168 -21.04 5.03 -1.35
N GLY A 169 -21.31 3.76 -1.66
CA GLY A 169 -20.58 2.98 -2.65
C GLY A 169 -19.18 2.57 -2.17
N ARG A 170 -18.62 1.51 -2.74
CA ARG A 170 -17.27 1.05 -2.34
C ARG A 170 -16.18 2.08 -2.61
N GLN A 171 -16.24 2.75 -3.74
CA GLN A 171 -15.27 3.81 -4.09
C GLN A 171 -15.38 5.01 -3.16
N GLY A 172 -16.60 5.41 -2.79
CA GLY A 172 -16.84 6.49 -1.83
C GLY A 172 -16.30 6.15 -0.45
N GLN A 173 -16.50 4.90 0.02
CA GLN A 173 -15.97 4.45 1.30
C GLN A 173 -14.42 4.36 1.26
N ALA A 174 -13.85 3.89 0.17
CA ALA A 174 -12.41 3.88 -0.03
C ALA A 174 -11.82 5.30 -0.01
N ALA A 175 -12.48 6.25 -0.69
CA ALA A 175 -12.07 7.65 -0.70
C ALA A 175 -12.15 8.28 0.71
N HIS A 176 -13.21 7.97 1.47
CA HIS A 176 -13.35 8.40 2.86
C HIS A 176 -12.21 7.87 3.74
N LEU A 177 -11.93 6.57 3.69
CA LEU A 177 -10.85 5.96 4.46
C LEU A 177 -9.47 6.53 4.06
N LEU A 178 -9.24 6.76 2.77
CA LEU A 178 -8.01 7.42 2.31
C LEU A 178 -7.90 8.87 2.80
N SER A 179 -9.01 9.61 2.88
CA SER A 179 -9.00 10.98 3.40
C SER A 179 -8.56 11.05 4.87
N LEU A 180 -8.88 10.03 5.68
CA LEU A 180 -8.45 9.94 7.07
C LEU A 180 -6.92 9.79 7.21
N ILE A 181 -6.26 9.19 6.21
CA ILE A 181 -4.79 9.12 6.16
C ILE A 181 -4.20 10.51 5.93
N HIS A 182 -4.80 11.31 5.04
CA HIS A 182 -4.32 12.66 4.74
C HIS A 182 -4.51 13.66 5.89
N ILE A 183 -5.58 13.52 6.68
CA ILE A 183 -5.84 14.38 7.84
C ILE A 183 -4.77 14.21 8.94
N SER A 184 -4.14 13.04 9.01
CA SER A 184 -3.11 12.74 10.00
C SER A 184 -1.73 13.34 9.69
N GLU A 185 -1.53 13.96 8.53
CA GLU A 185 -0.29 14.67 8.23
C GLU A 185 -0.36 16.11 8.71
N PRO A 186 0.59 16.57 9.56
CA PRO A 186 0.68 17.98 9.90
C PRO A 186 0.98 18.76 8.62
N THR A 187 0.03 19.60 8.19
CA THR A 187 0.28 20.61 7.18
C THR A 187 1.50 21.42 7.65
N ARG A 188 2.64 21.26 7.00
CA ARG A 188 3.76 22.19 7.16
C ARG A 188 3.23 23.53 6.70
N ARG A 189 2.82 24.37 7.66
CA ARG A 189 2.74 25.80 7.43
C ARG A 189 4.18 26.22 7.10
N THR A 190 4.47 26.48 5.85
CA THR A 190 5.65 27.24 5.47
C THR A 190 5.57 28.55 6.24
N PRO A 191 6.59 28.90 7.07
CA PRO A 191 6.62 30.25 7.63
C PRO A 191 6.71 31.19 6.45
N ILE A 192 5.72 32.07 6.35
CA ILE A 192 5.76 33.22 5.45
C ILE A 192 6.84 34.12 6.04
N SER A 193 8.01 34.11 5.42
CA SER A 193 9.05 35.11 5.63
C SER A 193 8.72 36.37 4.86
#